data_653297d1b56be902629291036e6b6011
#
_entry.id   653297d1b56be902629291036e6b6011
#
_cell.length_a   1.000
_cell.length_b   1.000
_cell.length_c   1.000
_cell.angle_alpha   90.00
_cell.angle_beta   90.00
_cell.angle_gamma   90.00
#
_symmetry.space_group_name_H-M   'P 1'
#
loop_
_entity.id
_entity.type
_entity.pdbx_description
1 polymer ?
#
loop_
_entity_poly.entity_id
_entity_poly.type
_entity_poly.pdbx_seq_one_letter_code
_entity_poly.pdbx_strand_id
1 'polypeptide(L)'
;MKSTFKLSLAALLVSSAMAANAGIAIVDNEEGNFSVGGNVELNFNYQDRESNENGDAEFNQDGRVLIEFAGEKYTTSGHYVGVKAQPLFESTGNVALDDAYFEFGKKDSWAIKAGRFEAYDMFPVGLDVFLEYSGDTSNELYTGDSAYVYQMKEARGRGSDGQLMYNQSFGNLYLEIGTMIGDRSDLFSDTYHGTAVDHDNAKDSFLVRPVVAYNMGDFTVAASVETNLISDAIVDVNGKDISDRTGYGLTGNWNHGSWNVNANFAYLDAVDETNASVGLNALYNNFGLGYVYGANEYDSTWAQGDVKVNTGYASYEFQNVLEVEDFSILLGTYYTTVENKTNNVSAFSEDDDFGARVRLYYEF
;
A
#
# COMPACT_ATOMS: atom_id res chain seq x y z
N MET A 1 -19.52 -1.05 -30.73
CA MET A 1 -18.06 -0.86 -30.73
C MET A 1 -17.58 -1.51 -29.45
N LYS A 2 -16.69 -2.49 -29.54
CA LYS A 2 -16.20 -3.20 -28.34
C LYS A 2 -15.14 -2.32 -27.69
N SER A 3 -15.49 -1.65 -26.60
CA SER A 3 -14.50 -1.07 -25.68
C SER A 3 -13.79 -2.24 -25.02
N THR A 4 -12.62 -2.57 -25.47
CA THR A 4 -11.70 -3.42 -24.73
C THR A 4 -11.16 -2.59 -23.60
N PHE A 5 -11.71 -2.80 -22.42
CA PHE A 5 -11.14 -2.32 -21.17
C PHE A 5 -9.74 -2.93 -21.04
N LYS A 6 -8.77 -2.16 -21.40
CA LYS A 6 -7.40 -2.42 -21.00
C LYS A 6 -7.30 -1.95 -19.54
N LEU A 7 -7.65 -2.81 -18.59
CA LEU A 7 -6.99 -2.78 -17.29
C LEU A 7 -5.51 -2.91 -17.65
N SER A 8 -4.93 -1.76 -17.85
CA SER A 8 -3.58 -1.65 -18.32
C SER A 8 -2.69 -2.24 -17.25
N LEU A 9 -1.72 -2.98 -17.70
CA LEU A 9 -0.43 -3.32 -17.12
C LEU A 9 0.19 -2.21 -16.20
N ALA A 10 -0.53 -1.16 -15.91
CA ALA A 10 -0.13 0.03 -15.19
C ALA A 10 0.04 -0.20 -13.67
N ALA A 11 -0.49 -1.27 -13.12
CA ALA A 11 -0.20 -1.65 -11.73
C ALA A 11 1.16 -2.35 -11.56
N LEU A 12 1.81 -2.73 -12.65
CA LEU A 12 3.08 -3.46 -12.64
C LEU A 12 4.24 -2.75 -13.32
N LEU A 13 3.96 -1.67 -14.01
CA LEU A 13 4.98 -0.76 -14.49
C LEU A 13 4.71 0.59 -13.82
N VAL A 14 5.40 0.88 -12.74
CA VAL A 14 5.70 2.25 -12.33
C VAL A 14 6.64 2.84 -13.39
N SER A 15 6.25 2.72 -14.65
CA SER A 15 6.69 3.64 -15.65
C SER A 15 5.82 4.87 -15.46
N SER A 16 6.39 6.01 -15.40
CA SER A 16 5.84 7.35 -15.49
C SER A 16 4.90 7.59 -16.67
N ALA A 17 4.09 6.61 -17.05
CA ALA A 17 2.90 6.85 -17.82
C ALA A 17 1.88 7.34 -16.79
N MET A 18 1.74 8.67 -16.65
CA MET A 18 0.47 9.17 -16.17
C MET A 18 -0.59 8.41 -16.96
N ALA A 19 -1.34 7.54 -16.27
CA ALA A 19 -2.54 6.94 -16.84
C ALA A 19 -3.30 8.10 -17.49
N ALA A 20 -3.95 7.86 -18.61
CA ALA A 20 -4.89 8.83 -19.15
C ALA A 20 -5.98 8.93 -18.08
N ASN A 21 -5.77 9.84 -17.16
CA ASN A 21 -6.72 10.15 -16.11
C ASN A 21 -7.98 10.65 -16.79
N ALA A 22 -9.14 10.30 -16.26
CA ALA A 22 -10.43 10.87 -16.65
C ALA A 22 -10.45 12.41 -16.51
N GLY A 23 -9.37 13.00 -16.01
CA GLY A 23 -9.18 14.41 -15.73
C GLY A 23 -9.24 15.33 -16.95
N ILE A 24 -9.67 16.54 -16.71
CA ILE A 24 -9.75 17.60 -17.71
C ILE A 24 -8.33 18.04 -18.08
N ALA A 25 -7.90 17.83 -19.31
CA ALA A 25 -6.67 18.37 -19.83
C ALA A 25 -6.79 19.88 -19.95
N ILE A 26 -5.98 20.62 -19.19
CA ILE A 26 -5.88 22.08 -19.26
C ILE A 26 -4.87 22.47 -20.36
N VAL A 27 -3.79 21.73 -20.46
CA VAL A 27 -2.77 21.86 -21.51
C VAL A 27 -2.44 20.45 -21.97
N ASP A 28 -2.37 20.25 -23.29
CA ASP A 28 -1.89 19.03 -23.91
C ASP A 28 -1.30 19.37 -25.29
N ASN A 29 0.02 19.36 -25.39
CA ASN A 29 0.76 19.65 -26.62
C ASN A 29 2.13 18.95 -26.64
N GLU A 30 2.89 19.12 -27.72
CA GLU A 30 4.20 18.50 -27.89
C GLU A 30 5.25 18.90 -26.83
N GLU A 31 5.06 20.02 -26.14
CA GLU A 31 5.98 20.50 -25.10
C GLU A 31 5.62 20.01 -23.70
N GLY A 32 4.39 19.52 -23.47
CA GLY A 32 3.95 19.05 -22.18
C GLY A 32 2.43 18.98 -22.03
N ASN A 33 2.02 18.51 -20.83
CA ASN A 33 0.62 18.45 -20.44
C ASN A 33 0.42 19.03 -19.03
N PHE A 34 -0.81 19.39 -18.73
CA PHE A 34 -1.28 19.67 -17.39
C PHE A 34 -2.76 19.30 -17.31
N SER A 35 -3.12 18.49 -16.33
CA SER A 35 -4.49 18.03 -16.11
C SER A 35 -4.95 18.26 -14.68
N VAL A 36 -6.26 18.33 -14.53
CA VAL A 36 -6.96 18.31 -13.25
C VAL A 36 -8.01 17.19 -13.32
N GLY A 37 -7.96 16.29 -12.39
CA GLY A 37 -8.89 15.17 -12.25
C GLY A 37 -9.06 14.82 -10.79
N GLY A 38 -9.56 13.61 -10.54
CA GLY A 38 -9.70 13.11 -9.18
C GLY A 38 -10.73 12.02 -9.06
N ASN A 39 -11.04 11.67 -7.82
CA ASN A 39 -12.09 10.69 -7.53
C ASN A 39 -12.88 11.07 -6.28
N VAL A 40 -14.07 10.50 -6.19
CA VAL A 40 -14.93 10.54 -5.00
C VAL A 40 -15.17 9.11 -4.56
N GLU A 41 -14.93 8.85 -3.29
CA GLU A 41 -15.29 7.60 -2.62
C GLU A 41 -16.23 7.91 -1.47
N LEU A 42 -17.33 7.16 -1.38
CA LEU A 42 -18.24 7.19 -0.25
C LEU A 42 -18.54 5.76 0.17
N ASN A 43 -18.20 5.42 1.41
CA ASN A 43 -18.31 4.08 1.96
C ASN A 43 -19.46 4.01 2.97
N PHE A 44 -20.22 2.92 2.91
CA PHE A 44 -21.18 2.47 3.92
C PHE A 44 -20.66 1.15 4.45
N ASN A 45 -20.26 1.13 5.72
CA ASN A 45 -19.60 0.01 6.35
C ASN A 45 -20.49 -0.65 7.38
N TYR A 46 -20.44 -1.96 7.41
CA TYR A 46 -20.90 -2.80 8.50
C TYR A 46 -19.70 -3.59 9.02
N GLN A 47 -19.51 -3.60 10.33
CA GLN A 47 -18.41 -4.33 10.99
C GLN A 47 -18.92 -4.99 12.25
N ASP A 48 -18.64 -6.28 12.39
CA ASP A 48 -18.98 -7.11 13.53
C ASP A 48 -17.69 -7.69 14.07
N ARG A 49 -17.19 -7.12 15.18
CA ARG A 49 -15.95 -7.46 15.84
C ARG A 49 -16.22 -7.77 17.31
N GLU A 50 -15.58 -8.79 17.86
CA GLU A 50 -15.65 -9.05 19.29
C GLU A 50 -15.10 -7.89 20.12
N SER A 51 -14.14 -7.13 19.57
CA SER A 51 -13.55 -5.93 20.20
C SER A 51 -14.42 -4.68 20.16
N ASN A 52 -15.55 -4.68 19.44
CA ASN A 52 -16.48 -3.55 19.43
C ASN A 52 -17.07 -3.29 20.83
N GLU A 53 -17.43 -2.04 21.10
CA GLU A 53 -18.06 -1.66 22.38
C GLU A 53 -19.33 -2.49 22.60
N ASN A 54 -19.37 -3.24 23.70
CA ASN A 54 -20.41 -4.21 24.04
C ASN A 54 -20.54 -5.43 23.10
N GLY A 55 -19.63 -5.67 22.16
CA GLY A 55 -19.72 -6.74 21.17
C GLY A 55 -20.87 -6.53 20.16
N ASP A 56 -21.36 -5.31 20.00
CA ASP A 56 -22.40 -4.99 19.02
C ASP A 56 -21.80 -4.66 17.66
N ALA A 57 -22.49 -5.04 16.58
CA ALA A 57 -22.11 -4.66 15.24
C ALA A 57 -22.24 -3.15 15.02
N GLU A 58 -21.27 -2.58 14.31
CA GLU A 58 -21.20 -1.16 14.02
C GLU A 58 -21.55 -0.85 12.57
N PHE A 59 -22.24 0.27 12.37
CA PHE A 59 -22.46 0.87 11.07
C PHE A 59 -21.81 2.25 11.05
N ASN A 60 -20.99 2.51 10.06
CA ASN A 60 -20.43 3.82 9.86
C ASN A 60 -20.42 4.23 8.38
N GLN A 61 -20.23 5.52 8.15
CA GLN A 61 -20.06 6.09 6.83
C GLN A 61 -18.78 6.91 6.84
N ASP A 62 -17.93 6.66 5.87
CA ASP A 62 -16.74 7.47 5.60
C ASP A 62 -16.62 7.75 4.10
N GLY A 63 -15.59 8.46 3.71
CA GLY A 63 -15.31 8.72 2.31
C GLY A 63 -14.43 9.94 2.11
N ARG A 64 -14.09 10.17 0.85
CA ARG A 64 -13.16 11.25 0.47
C ARG A 64 -13.49 11.83 -0.89
N VAL A 65 -13.04 13.06 -1.12
CA VAL A 65 -12.85 13.65 -2.43
C VAL A 65 -11.36 13.89 -2.61
N LEU A 66 -10.75 13.23 -3.58
CA LEU A 66 -9.38 13.45 -3.98
C LEU A 66 -9.38 14.32 -5.24
N ILE A 67 -8.59 15.39 -5.26
CA ILE A 67 -8.36 16.20 -6.45
C ILE A 67 -6.92 15.99 -6.90
N GLU A 68 -6.71 15.61 -8.15
CA GLU A 68 -5.40 15.44 -8.72
C GLU A 68 -5.01 16.64 -9.59
N PHE A 69 -3.83 17.17 -9.34
CA PHE A 69 -3.12 18.09 -10.22
C PHE A 69 -1.89 17.39 -10.73
N ALA A 70 -1.78 17.22 -12.05
CA ALA A 70 -0.66 16.52 -12.65
C ALA A 70 -0.15 17.29 -13.88
N GLY A 71 1.16 17.35 -14.05
CA GLY A 71 1.74 18.02 -15.21
C GLY A 71 3.14 17.55 -15.55
N GLU A 72 3.46 17.48 -16.83
CA GLU A 72 4.76 17.13 -17.36
C GLU A 72 5.22 18.15 -18.41
N LYS A 73 6.50 18.44 -18.45
CA LYS A 73 7.17 19.19 -19.49
C LYS A 73 8.23 18.33 -20.16
N TYR A 74 8.17 18.27 -21.48
CA TYR A 74 9.05 17.42 -22.30
C TYR A 74 10.12 18.21 -23.04
N THR A 75 11.20 17.51 -23.40
CA THR A 75 12.21 17.96 -24.35
C THR A 75 12.16 17.09 -25.62
N THR A 76 12.68 17.62 -26.72
CA THR A 76 12.78 16.86 -27.99
C THR A 76 13.67 15.62 -27.90
N SER A 77 14.53 15.52 -26.87
CA SER A 77 15.40 14.34 -26.62
C SER A 77 14.72 13.27 -25.76
N GLY A 78 13.45 13.49 -25.36
CA GLY A 78 12.68 12.56 -24.53
C GLY A 78 12.95 12.68 -23.02
N HIS A 79 13.70 13.68 -22.56
CA HIS A 79 13.76 14.00 -21.14
C HIS A 79 12.51 14.79 -20.73
N TYR A 80 12.15 14.65 -19.46
CA TYR A 80 10.99 15.32 -18.89
C TYR A 80 11.22 15.75 -17.44
N VAL A 81 10.40 16.67 -17.00
CA VAL A 81 10.11 16.96 -15.59
C VAL A 81 8.63 16.86 -15.35
N GLY A 82 8.21 16.30 -14.23
CA GLY A 82 6.82 16.09 -13.84
C GLY A 82 6.56 16.52 -12.41
N VAL A 83 5.32 16.88 -12.15
CA VAL A 83 4.79 17.18 -10.81
C VAL A 83 3.43 16.54 -10.66
N LYS A 84 3.13 16.08 -9.44
CA LYS A 84 1.81 15.60 -9.04
C LYS A 84 1.50 16.09 -7.64
N ALA A 85 0.24 16.46 -7.40
CA ALA A 85 -0.27 16.79 -6.08
C ALA A 85 -1.72 16.33 -5.97
N GLN A 86 -2.06 15.62 -4.89
CA GLN A 86 -3.38 15.05 -4.63
C GLN A 86 -3.88 15.46 -3.24
N PRO A 87 -4.37 16.70 -3.04
CA PRO A 87 -5.11 17.05 -1.84
C PRO A 87 -6.38 16.19 -1.71
N LEU A 88 -6.64 15.76 -0.47
CA LEU A 88 -7.68 14.83 -0.11
C LEU A 88 -8.56 15.46 0.96
N PHE A 89 -9.88 15.51 0.70
CA PHE A 89 -10.89 16.05 1.59
C PHE A 89 -11.74 14.89 2.11
N GLU A 90 -11.61 14.58 3.39
CA GLU A 90 -12.36 13.49 4.01
C GLU A 90 -13.78 13.94 4.39
N SER A 91 -14.73 13.02 4.33
CA SER A 91 -16.12 13.26 4.75
C SER A 91 -16.24 13.62 6.25
N THR A 92 -15.24 13.29 7.05
CA THR A 92 -15.09 13.66 8.46
C THR A 92 -14.73 15.14 8.68
N GLY A 93 -14.33 15.86 7.60
CA GLY A 93 -13.92 17.26 7.64
C GLY A 93 -12.42 17.47 7.72
N ASN A 94 -11.63 16.42 7.75
CA ASN A 94 -10.17 16.50 7.71
C ASN A 94 -9.69 16.82 6.27
N VAL A 95 -8.50 17.38 6.20
CA VAL A 95 -7.77 17.59 4.94
C VAL A 95 -6.43 16.89 5.05
N ALA A 96 -6.14 16.05 4.07
CA ALA A 96 -4.91 15.27 3.98
C ALA A 96 -4.26 15.44 2.61
N LEU A 97 -3.13 14.81 2.41
CA LEU A 97 -2.40 14.77 1.14
C LEU A 97 -2.14 13.31 0.80
N ASP A 98 -2.61 12.87 -0.36
CA ASP A 98 -2.32 11.53 -0.87
C ASP A 98 -0.93 11.52 -1.51
N ASP A 99 -0.78 11.85 -2.79
CA ASP A 99 0.53 12.02 -3.41
C ASP A 99 0.93 13.51 -3.51
N ALA A 100 2.23 13.79 -3.37
CA ALA A 100 2.82 15.08 -3.69
C ALA A 100 4.30 14.90 -4.02
N TYR A 101 4.67 14.93 -5.30
CA TYR A 101 6.03 14.67 -5.71
C TYR A 101 6.48 15.50 -6.93
N PHE A 102 7.78 15.59 -7.05
CA PHE A 102 8.50 16.03 -8.23
C PHE A 102 9.24 14.84 -8.86
N GLU A 103 9.20 14.76 -10.18
CA GLU A 103 9.84 13.69 -10.94
C GLU A 103 10.60 14.27 -12.12
N PHE A 104 11.72 13.65 -12.48
CA PHE A 104 12.43 13.95 -13.72
C PHE A 104 13.15 12.72 -14.25
N GLY A 105 13.33 12.66 -15.56
CA GLY A 105 13.94 11.49 -16.17
C GLY A 105 13.96 11.52 -17.68
N LYS A 106 14.00 10.32 -18.24
CA LYS A 106 13.84 10.06 -19.66
C LYS A 106 12.72 9.05 -19.86
N LYS A 107 11.72 9.42 -20.63
CA LYS A 107 10.53 8.61 -20.89
C LYS A 107 10.91 7.19 -21.34
N ASP A 108 10.22 6.19 -20.79
CA ASP A 108 10.42 4.76 -21.02
C ASP A 108 11.85 4.24 -20.73
N SER A 109 12.62 4.96 -19.92
CA SER A 109 14.00 4.58 -19.60
C SER A 109 14.30 4.67 -18.10
N TRP A 110 14.39 5.86 -17.54
CA TRP A 110 14.70 6.06 -16.14
C TRP A 110 14.02 7.29 -15.56
N ALA A 111 13.79 7.29 -14.24
CA ALA A 111 13.31 8.44 -13.51
C ALA A 111 13.92 8.55 -12.11
N ILE A 112 13.97 9.78 -11.62
CA ILE A 112 14.17 10.10 -10.20
C ILE A 112 12.91 10.80 -9.73
N LYS A 113 12.33 10.30 -8.62
CA LYS A 113 11.13 10.82 -7.99
C LYS A 113 11.44 11.21 -6.55
N ALA A 114 10.96 12.37 -6.11
CA ALA A 114 11.16 12.88 -4.76
C ALA A 114 9.86 13.48 -4.22
N GLY A 115 9.54 13.17 -2.96
CA GLY A 115 8.33 13.64 -2.28
C GLY A 115 7.53 12.52 -1.65
N ARG A 116 6.21 12.65 -1.64
CA ARG A 116 5.25 11.68 -1.15
C ARG A 116 4.64 10.95 -2.35
N PHE A 117 4.92 9.66 -2.49
CA PHE A 117 4.48 8.86 -3.65
C PHE A 117 4.39 7.37 -3.31
N GLU A 118 3.72 6.62 -4.16
CA GLU A 118 3.74 5.16 -4.15
C GLU A 118 4.93 4.62 -4.93
N ALA A 119 5.63 3.65 -4.33
CA ALA A 119 6.69 2.88 -4.95
C ALA A 119 6.14 1.58 -5.58
N TYR A 120 6.98 0.63 -5.96
CA TYR A 120 6.52 -0.65 -6.49
C TYR A 120 5.77 -1.46 -5.42
N ASP A 121 4.53 -1.88 -5.72
CA ASP A 121 3.75 -2.74 -4.82
C ASP A 121 4.25 -4.19 -4.87
N MET A 122 4.83 -4.63 -3.76
CA MET A 122 5.31 -6.00 -3.60
C MET A 122 4.29 -6.92 -2.94
N PHE A 123 3.08 -6.43 -2.65
CA PHE A 123 2.01 -7.23 -2.05
C PHE A 123 0.63 -6.80 -2.55
N PRO A 124 0.38 -6.87 -3.89
CA PRO A 124 -0.91 -6.47 -4.45
C PRO A 124 -2.05 -7.36 -3.92
N VAL A 125 -3.14 -6.74 -3.51
CA VAL A 125 -4.32 -7.40 -2.91
C VAL A 125 -5.53 -7.49 -3.85
N GLY A 126 -5.35 -7.15 -5.13
CA GLY A 126 -6.40 -7.25 -6.15
C GLY A 126 -7.52 -6.24 -5.94
N LEU A 127 -8.77 -6.69 -5.98
CA LEU A 127 -9.96 -5.89 -5.68
C LEU A 127 -10.38 -6.09 -4.23
N ASP A 128 -9.49 -5.78 -3.27
CA ASP A 128 -9.86 -5.67 -1.87
C ASP A 128 -10.44 -4.28 -1.61
N VAL A 129 -11.70 -4.22 -1.19
CA VAL A 129 -12.43 -2.98 -0.95
C VAL A 129 -12.21 -2.47 0.47
N PHE A 130 -11.61 -3.28 1.35
CA PHE A 130 -11.42 -2.95 2.76
C PHE A 130 -10.00 -2.56 3.12
N LEU A 131 -8.99 -3.28 2.65
CA LEU A 131 -7.55 -3.10 2.95
C LEU A 131 -7.17 -3.10 4.44
N GLU A 132 -8.14 -2.83 5.32
CA GLU A 132 -7.94 -2.42 6.70
C GLU A 132 -7.61 -3.58 7.64
N TYR A 133 -7.95 -4.83 7.25
CA TYR A 133 -7.86 -5.98 8.16
C TYR A 133 -6.81 -7.01 7.79
N SER A 134 -6.15 -6.82 6.69
CA SER A 134 -4.95 -7.60 6.38
C SER A 134 -3.72 -7.12 7.15
N GLY A 135 -3.91 -6.28 8.20
CA GLY A 135 -2.81 -5.67 8.93
C GLY A 135 -2.03 -4.74 8.01
N ASP A 136 -2.65 -3.64 7.57
CA ASP A 136 -2.04 -2.72 6.62
C ASP A 136 -0.77 -2.09 7.18
N THR A 137 0.37 -2.56 6.72
CA THR A 137 1.68 -1.98 7.01
C THR A 137 2.18 -1.09 5.87
N SER A 138 1.27 -0.55 5.06
CA SER A 138 1.62 0.23 3.87
C SER A 138 2.43 1.49 4.19
N ASN A 139 2.09 2.20 5.26
CA ASN A 139 2.74 3.44 5.66
C ASN A 139 3.74 3.25 6.81
N GLU A 140 3.49 2.32 7.72
CA GLU A 140 4.23 2.15 8.95
C GLU A 140 5.23 0.99 8.86
N LEU A 141 6.33 1.08 9.59
CA LEU A 141 7.28 -0.01 9.77
C LEU A 141 6.87 -0.95 10.90
N TYR A 142 6.11 -0.45 11.87
CA TYR A 142 5.59 -1.21 13.00
C TYR A 142 4.25 -0.64 13.46
N THR A 143 3.23 -1.46 13.51
CA THR A 143 1.84 -1.06 13.79
C THR A 143 1.43 -1.15 15.27
N GLY A 144 2.39 -1.12 16.17
CA GLY A 144 2.16 -1.23 17.62
C GLY A 144 2.13 -2.66 18.11
N ASP A 145 1.71 -2.81 19.37
CA ASP A 145 1.68 -4.09 20.09
C ASP A 145 0.40 -4.90 19.79
N SER A 146 -0.01 -4.95 18.53
CA SER A 146 -1.19 -5.68 18.06
C SER A 146 -0.84 -6.65 16.93
N ALA A 147 -1.69 -7.67 16.73
CA ALA A 147 -1.54 -8.59 15.62
C ALA A 147 -1.60 -7.84 14.28
N TYR A 148 -0.68 -8.13 13.38
CA TYR A 148 -0.63 -7.53 12.06
C TYR A 148 -0.12 -8.52 10.99
N VAL A 149 -0.34 -8.17 9.74
CA VAL A 149 0.21 -8.90 8.60
C VAL A 149 1.30 -8.04 7.96
N TYR A 150 2.55 -8.48 8.04
CA TYR A 150 3.63 -7.76 7.37
C TYR A 150 3.45 -7.81 5.86
N GLN A 151 3.40 -6.64 5.22
CA GLN A 151 3.26 -6.49 3.78
C GLN A 151 4.26 -5.44 3.30
N MET A 152 4.93 -5.72 2.19
CA MET A 152 5.84 -4.74 1.58
C MET A 152 5.08 -3.92 0.53
N LYS A 153 4.24 -2.99 0.98
CA LYS A 153 3.34 -2.19 0.16
C LYS A 153 4.04 -1.00 -0.51
N GLU A 154 3.36 -0.45 -1.51
CA GLU A 154 3.79 0.72 -2.29
C GLU A 154 3.85 2.02 -1.47
N ALA A 155 2.95 2.17 -0.52
CA ALA A 155 2.79 3.43 0.24
C ALA A 155 3.76 3.58 1.42
N ARG A 156 4.72 2.66 1.59
CA ARG A 156 5.71 2.69 2.67
C ARG A 156 6.44 4.04 2.74
N GLY A 157 6.38 4.70 3.90
CA GLY A 157 7.04 5.98 4.15
C GLY A 157 6.28 7.21 3.67
N ARG A 158 5.06 7.09 3.15
CA ARG A 158 4.21 8.25 2.78
C ARG A 158 3.78 9.10 3.98
N GLY A 159 3.82 8.58 5.18
CA GLY A 159 3.47 9.28 6.43
C GLY A 159 4.52 10.26 6.95
N SER A 160 5.76 10.17 6.47
CA SER A 160 6.92 10.84 7.02
C SER A 160 7.49 11.91 6.07
N ASP A 161 8.71 12.39 6.31
CA ASP A 161 9.41 13.51 5.63
C ASP A 161 9.65 13.36 4.11
N GLY A 162 9.00 12.39 3.47
CA GLY A 162 9.10 12.15 2.03
C GLY A 162 10.17 11.13 1.67
N GLN A 163 10.18 10.78 0.42
CA GLN A 163 10.95 9.68 -0.16
C GLN A 163 11.79 10.17 -1.32
N LEU A 164 12.85 9.43 -1.65
CA LEU A 164 13.59 9.58 -2.89
C LEU A 164 13.68 8.21 -3.57
N MET A 165 13.40 8.15 -4.86
CA MET A 165 13.44 6.91 -5.63
C MET A 165 14.17 7.13 -6.95
N TYR A 166 14.98 6.16 -7.34
CA TYR A 166 15.46 5.99 -8.70
C TYR A 166 14.86 4.73 -9.30
N ASN A 167 14.35 4.79 -10.52
CA ASN A 167 13.95 3.61 -11.25
C ASN A 167 14.54 3.58 -12.67
N GLN A 168 14.64 2.38 -13.24
CA GLN A 168 15.10 2.17 -14.60
C GLN A 168 14.50 0.92 -15.24
N SER A 169 14.11 1.04 -16.51
CA SER A 169 13.61 -0.06 -17.35
C SER A 169 14.61 -0.44 -18.42
N PHE A 170 14.84 -1.75 -18.61
CA PHE A 170 15.66 -2.34 -19.64
C PHE A 170 14.85 -3.42 -20.37
N GLY A 171 14.03 -3.02 -21.33
CA GLY A 171 13.09 -3.95 -21.96
C GLY A 171 12.13 -4.55 -20.94
N ASN A 172 12.25 -5.84 -20.68
CA ASN A 172 11.38 -6.56 -19.73
C ASN A 172 11.84 -6.49 -18.26
N LEU A 173 13.02 -5.93 -17.99
CA LEU A 173 13.56 -5.78 -16.66
C LEU A 173 13.26 -4.38 -16.12
N TYR A 174 12.71 -4.32 -14.92
CA TYR A 174 12.53 -3.10 -14.14
C TYR A 174 13.37 -3.17 -12.86
N LEU A 175 14.04 -2.08 -12.55
CA LEU A 175 14.83 -1.88 -11.34
C LEU A 175 14.34 -0.60 -10.64
N GLU A 176 14.24 -0.66 -9.31
CA GLU A 176 13.89 0.47 -8.47
C GLU A 176 14.75 0.46 -7.21
N ILE A 177 15.13 1.63 -6.72
CA ILE A 177 15.70 1.83 -5.39
C ILE A 177 14.96 2.97 -4.73
N GLY A 178 14.05 2.65 -3.82
CA GLY A 178 13.39 3.60 -2.93
C GLY A 178 14.26 3.86 -1.70
N THR A 179 14.26 5.11 -1.21
CA THR A 179 14.97 5.49 0.01
C THR A 179 14.15 6.44 0.85
N MET A 180 14.26 6.33 2.18
CA MET A 180 13.75 7.27 3.16
C MET A 180 14.92 7.69 4.04
N ILE A 181 15.25 8.98 4.06
CA ILE A 181 16.40 9.55 4.78
C ILE A 181 15.88 10.58 5.78
N GLY A 182 16.44 10.61 6.97
CA GLY A 182 16.07 11.52 8.05
C GLY A 182 15.46 10.81 9.24
N ASP A 183 14.88 11.57 10.16
CA ASP A 183 14.14 11.00 11.29
C ASP A 183 12.91 10.24 10.77
N ARG A 184 12.81 8.97 11.12
CA ARG A 184 11.74 8.04 10.71
C ARG A 184 11.06 7.39 11.92
N SER A 185 11.19 7.98 13.08
CA SER A 185 10.56 7.48 14.30
C SER A 185 9.03 7.44 14.22
N ASP A 186 8.43 8.34 13.45
CA ASP A 186 6.98 8.39 13.19
C ASP A 186 6.46 7.23 12.30
N LEU A 187 7.34 6.41 11.71
CA LEU A 187 6.97 5.15 11.07
C LEU A 187 6.83 3.99 12.07
N PHE A 188 7.11 4.24 13.35
CA PHE A 188 6.87 3.31 14.45
C PHE A 188 5.74 3.83 15.33
N SER A 189 4.93 2.95 15.88
CA SER A 189 3.95 3.30 16.91
C SER A 189 4.63 3.75 18.19
N ASP A 190 3.86 4.31 19.12
CA ASP A 190 4.35 4.82 20.41
C ASP A 190 5.04 3.76 21.28
N THR A 191 4.74 2.49 21.06
CA THR A 191 5.34 1.36 21.78
C THR A 191 5.87 0.28 20.83
N TYR A 192 6.92 -0.40 21.27
CA TYR A 192 7.48 -1.60 20.67
C TYR A 192 7.60 -2.68 21.74
N HIS A 193 6.86 -3.79 21.61
CA HIS A 193 6.77 -4.87 22.59
C HIS A 193 6.48 -4.36 24.02
N GLY A 194 5.49 -3.47 24.15
CA GLY A 194 5.08 -2.90 25.44
C GLY A 194 6.05 -1.88 26.01
N THR A 195 7.15 -1.57 25.31
CA THR A 195 8.13 -0.56 25.73
C THR A 195 7.96 0.70 24.89
N ALA A 196 7.94 1.87 25.53
CA ALA A 196 7.82 3.13 24.83
C ALA A 196 9.00 3.35 23.85
N VAL A 197 8.69 3.85 22.67
CA VAL A 197 9.68 4.27 21.67
C VAL A 197 10.20 5.65 22.05
N ASP A 198 11.51 5.87 21.96
CA ASP A 198 12.15 7.16 22.25
C ASP A 198 12.18 8.04 20.99
N HIS A 199 11.02 8.62 20.66
CA HIS A 199 10.89 9.50 19.50
C HIS A 199 11.72 10.79 19.63
N ASP A 200 11.93 11.28 20.87
CA ASP A 200 12.64 12.55 21.12
C ASP A 200 14.14 12.46 20.85
N ASN A 201 14.73 11.26 20.93
CA ASN A 201 16.17 11.01 20.72
C ASN A 201 16.43 10.18 19.46
N ALA A 202 15.45 10.02 18.58
CA ALA A 202 15.62 9.38 17.29
C ALA A 202 16.72 10.08 16.48
N LYS A 203 17.49 9.29 15.73
CA LYS A 203 18.53 9.76 14.79
C LYS A 203 18.03 9.59 13.37
N ASP A 204 18.71 10.25 12.45
CA ASP A 204 18.45 10.04 11.03
C ASP A 204 18.61 8.57 10.65
N SER A 205 17.60 8.03 10.04
CA SER A 205 17.61 6.71 9.40
C SER A 205 18.05 6.81 7.95
N PHE A 206 18.50 5.71 7.39
CA PHE A 206 18.65 5.51 5.95
C PHE A 206 18.02 4.18 5.56
N LEU A 207 16.73 4.22 5.35
CA LEU A 207 15.94 3.08 4.88
C LEU A 207 16.09 2.96 3.37
N VAL A 208 16.39 1.75 2.89
CA VAL A 208 16.52 1.45 1.46
C VAL A 208 15.61 0.28 1.08
N ARG A 209 15.00 0.38 -0.11
CA ARG A 209 14.14 -0.66 -0.66
C ARG A 209 14.46 -0.86 -2.15
N PRO A 210 15.46 -1.69 -2.51
CA PRO A 210 15.67 -2.13 -3.87
C PRO A 210 14.57 -3.12 -4.30
N VAL A 211 14.07 -2.96 -5.54
CA VAL A 211 13.14 -3.86 -6.22
C VAL A 211 13.70 -4.27 -7.55
N VAL A 212 13.54 -5.53 -7.91
CA VAL A 212 13.74 -6.04 -9.26
C VAL A 212 12.48 -6.73 -9.72
N ALA A 213 11.96 -6.35 -10.91
CA ALA A 213 10.82 -7.02 -11.53
C ALA A 213 11.16 -7.43 -12.96
N TYR A 214 10.65 -8.58 -13.38
CA TYR A 214 10.86 -9.11 -14.74
C TYR A 214 9.55 -9.57 -15.34
N ASN A 215 9.23 -9.02 -16.53
CA ASN A 215 8.02 -9.33 -17.28
C ASN A 215 8.30 -10.44 -18.33
N MET A 216 7.46 -11.46 -18.34
CA MET A 216 7.52 -12.61 -19.24
C MET A 216 6.23 -12.76 -20.07
N GLY A 217 5.70 -11.66 -20.58
CA GLY A 217 4.42 -11.61 -21.26
C GLY A 217 3.24 -11.58 -20.31
N ASP A 218 2.51 -12.68 -20.18
CA ASP A 218 1.37 -12.77 -19.25
C ASP A 218 1.80 -12.89 -17.77
N PHE A 219 3.08 -13.14 -17.51
CA PHE A 219 3.62 -13.29 -16.15
C PHE A 219 4.59 -12.17 -15.81
N THR A 220 4.53 -11.70 -14.58
CA THR A 220 5.54 -10.83 -13.99
C THR A 220 5.96 -11.41 -12.64
N VAL A 221 7.26 -11.38 -12.38
CA VAL A 221 7.79 -11.74 -11.05
C VAL A 221 8.60 -10.56 -10.52
N ALA A 222 8.51 -10.30 -9.23
CA ALA A 222 9.26 -9.25 -8.56
C ALA A 222 9.84 -9.74 -7.23
N ALA A 223 11.02 -9.22 -6.87
CA ALA A 223 11.66 -9.45 -5.59
C ALA A 223 12.18 -8.14 -5.02
N SER A 224 12.13 -8.01 -3.70
CA SER A 224 12.54 -6.81 -2.97
C SER A 224 13.17 -7.16 -1.62
N VAL A 225 13.96 -6.22 -1.12
CA VAL A 225 14.45 -6.15 0.26
C VAL A 225 14.13 -4.76 0.79
N GLU A 226 13.79 -4.62 2.07
CA GLU A 226 13.79 -3.31 2.74
C GLU A 226 14.59 -3.40 4.03
N THR A 227 15.47 -2.44 4.30
CA THR A 227 16.31 -2.44 5.51
C THR A 227 16.75 -1.02 5.87
N ASN A 228 16.99 -0.79 7.16
CA ASN A 228 17.68 0.41 7.62
C ASN A 228 19.19 0.16 7.66
N LEU A 229 19.98 1.12 7.14
CA LEU A 229 21.43 1.02 7.08
C LEU A 229 22.15 1.72 8.25
N ILE A 230 21.42 2.40 9.12
CA ILE A 230 21.96 3.15 10.26
C ILE A 230 21.60 2.43 11.56
N SER A 231 22.59 2.02 12.31
CA SER A 231 22.39 1.40 13.63
C SER A 231 21.93 2.42 14.67
N ASP A 232 21.11 1.99 15.61
CA ASP A 232 20.55 2.80 16.70
C ASP A 232 19.86 4.08 16.17
N ALA A 233 19.23 4.01 15.01
CA ALA A 233 18.50 5.14 14.46
C ALA A 233 17.23 5.42 15.26
N ILE A 234 16.49 4.37 15.59
CA ILE A 234 15.30 4.44 16.45
C ILE A 234 15.47 3.43 17.56
N VAL A 235 15.40 3.87 18.80
CA VAL A 235 15.59 3.04 19.98
C VAL A 235 14.36 3.11 20.89
N ASP A 236 14.17 2.10 21.72
CA ASP A 236 13.23 2.18 22.82
C ASP A 236 13.82 3.01 24.00
N VAL A 237 13.01 3.35 24.98
CA VAL A 237 13.46 4.13 26.17
C VAL A 237 14.53 3.42 27.00
N ASN A 238 14.80 2.15 26.76
CA ASN A 238 15.88 1.38 27.37
C ASN A 238 17.18 1.39 26.53
N GLY A 239 17.14 2.01 25.34
CA GLY A 239 18.26 2.10 24.41
C GLY A 239 18.43 0.88 23.50
N LYS A 240 17.42 0.03 23.36
CA LYS A 240 17.43 -1.09 22.40
C LYS A 240 17.13 -0.58 21.01
N ASP A 241 17.99 -0.92 20.03
CA ASP A 241 17.80 -0.57 18.62
C ASP A 241 16.63 -1.35 18.02
N ILE A 242 15.49 -0.68 17.82
CA ILE A 242 14.28 -1.26 17.19
C ILE A 242 14.24 -1.00 15.68
N SER A 243 15.19 -0.22 15.16
CA SER A 243 15.34 0.04 13.72
C SER A 243 16.18 -1.02 12.99
N ASP A 244 16.80 -1.97 13.71
CA ASP A 244 17.50 -3.12 13.15
C ASP A 244 16.49 -4.16 12.66
N ARG A 245 16.10 -3.99 11.38
CA ARG A 245 15.09 -4.84 10.76
C ARG A 245 15.34 -4.99 9.26
N THR A 246 15.02 -6.18 8.73
CA THR A 246 15.15 -6.47 7.30
C THR A 246 13.93 -7.24 6.81
N GLY A 247 13.25 -6.65 5.83
CA GLY A 247 12.11 -7.24 5.15
C GLY A 247 12.49 -7.80 3.78
N TYR A 248 11.81 -8.86 3.36
CA TYR A 248 11.96 -9.51 2.06
C TYR A 248 10.59 -9.67 1.43
N GLY A 249 10.48 -9.40 0.14
CA GLY A 249 9.24 -9.56 -0.64
C GLY A 249 9.45 -10.34 -1.92
N LEU A 250 8.48 -11.18 -2.26
CA LEU A 250 8.41 -11.89 -3.53
C LEU A 250 6.97 -11.84 -4.04
N THR A 251 6.79 -11.44 -5.29
CA THR A 251 5.47 -11.32 -5.93
C THR A 251 5.47 -11.95 -7.30
N GLY A 252 4.44 -12.71 -7.59
CA GLY A 252 4.12 -13.23 -8.92
C GLY A 252 2.75 -12.73 -9.36
N ASN A 253 2.66 -12.19 -10.56
CA ASN A 253 1.40 -11.80 -11.20
C ASN A 253 1.21 -12.56 -12.50
N TRP A 254 0.01 -13.06 -12.73
CA TRP A 254 -0.45 -13.59 -14.01
C TRP A 254 -1.65 -12.82 -14.50
N ASN A 255 -1.53 -12.23 -15.69
CA ASN A 255 -2.55 -11.39 -16.30
C ASN A 255 -2.86 -11.89 -17.72
N HIS A 256 -3.99 -12.57 -17.90
CA HIS A 256 -4.38 -13.15 -19.18
C HIS A 256 -5.88 -13.03 -19.43
N GLY A 257 -6.25 -12.34 -20.50
CA GLY A 257 -7.65 -12.13 -20.87
C GLY A 257 -8.41 -11.34 -19.81
N SER A 258 -9.39 -11.99 -19.17
CA SER A 258 -10.19 -11.40 -18.09
C SER A 258 -9.67 -11.74 -16.68
N TRP A 259 -8.56 -12.48 -16.59
CA TRP A 259 -7.98 -12.90 -15.33
C TRP A 259 -6.80 -12.03 -14.96
N ASN A 260 -6.74 -11.63 -13.69
CA ASN A 260 -5.54 -11.15 -13.02
C ASN A 260 -5.39 -11.93 -11.71
N VAL A 261 -4.25 -12.59 -11.52
CA VAL A 261 -3.98 -13.41 -10.33
C VAL A 261 -2.66 -12.99 -9.74
N ASN A 262 -2.63 -12.73 -8.43
CA ASN A 262 -1.43 -12.40 -7.69
C ASN A 262 -1.15 -13.46 -6.62
N ALA A 263 0.14 -13.76 -6.44
CA ALA A 263 0.66 -14.57 -5.36
C ALA A 263 1.84 -13.83 -4.72
N ASN A 264 1.72 -13.51 -3.44
CA ASN A 264 2.64 -12.64 -2.71
C ASN A 264 3.20 -13.39 -1.51
N PHE A 265 4.46 -13.11 -1.19
CA PHE A 265 5.12 -13.53 0.03
C PHE A 265 5.91 -12.36 0.60
N ALA A 266 5.81 -12.14 1.91
CA ALA A 266 6.67 -11.21 2.61
C ALA A 266 7.19 -11.85 3.91
N TYR A 267 8.42 -11.51 4.28
CA TYR A 267 9.06 -11.96 5.51
C TYR A 267 9.82 -10.79 6.13
N LEU A 268 9.69 -10.61 7.44
CA LEU A 268 10.39 -9.61 8.21
C LEU A 268 11.21 -10.29 9.31
N ASP A 269 12.48 -9.95 9.38
CA ASP A 269 13.38 -10.24 10.50
C ASP A 269 13.60 -8.92 11.25
N ALA A 270 13.10 -8.85 12.48
CA ALA A 270 13.15 -7.68 13.34
C ALA A 270 13.57 -8.07 14.75
N VAL A 271 13.78 -7.08 15.60
CA VAL A 271 14.30 -7.29 16.95
C VAL A 271 13.26 -7.98 17.82
N ASP A 272 13.58 -9.19 18.30
CA ASP A 272 12.72 -10.08 19.12
C ASP A 272 11.42 -10.52 18.43
N GLU A 273 11.34 -10.41 17.10
CA GLU A 273 10.20 -10.92 16.33
C GLU A 273 10.59 -11.32 14.90
N THR A 274 9.85 -12.26 14.36
CA THR A 274 9.83 -12.55 12.94
C THR A 274 8.39 -12.58 12.44
N ASN A 275 8.18 -12.10 11.21
CA ASN A 275 6.86 -12.09 10.61
C ASN A 275 6.93 -12.71 9.22
N ALA A 276 5.93 -13.53 8.90
CA ALA A 276 5.79 -14.11 7.56
C ALA A 276 4.36 -13.96 7.08
N SER A 277 4.18 -13.59 5.83
CA SER A 277 2.86 -13.46 5.23
C SER A 277 2.79 -14.01 3.81
N VAL A 278 1.60 -14.47 3.45
CA VAL A 278 1.25 -14.94 2.11
C VAL A 278 -0.07 -14.32 1.70
N GLY A 279 -0.12 -13.76 0.48
CA GLY A 279 -1.34 -13.26 -0.14
C GLY A 279 -1.61 -13.98 -1.45
N LEU A 280 -2.85 -14.39 -1.66
CA LEU A 280 -3.36 -14.92 -2.94
C LEU A 280 -4.63 -14.17 -3.30
N ASN A 281 -4.69 -13.63 -4.51
CA ASN A 281 -5.93 -13.04 -4.98
C ASN A 281 -6.13 -13.26 -6.48
N ALA A 282 -7.37 -13.22 -6.90
CA ALA A 282 -7.76 -13.34 -8.30
C ALA A 282 -8.88 -12.37 -8.62
N LEU A 283 -8.74 -11.69 -9.74
CA LEU A 283 -9.79 -10.92 -10.40
C LEU A 283 -10.24 -11.69 -11.65
N TYR A 284 -11.55 -11.80 -11.82
CA TYR A 284 -12.17 -12.28 -13.04
C TYR A 284 -13.25 -11.31 -13.49
N ASN A 285 -12.98 -10.55 -14.55
CA ASN A 285 -13.77 -9.37 -14.91
C ASN A 285 -13.92 -8.45 -13.68
N ASN A 286 -15.15 -8.28 -13.20
CA ASN A 286 -15.52 -7.39 -12.10
C ASN A 286 -15.59 -8.10 -10.73
N PHE A 287 -15.31 -9.40 -10.66
CA PHE A 287 -15.35 -10.18 -9.43
C PHE A 287 -13.94 -10.36 -8.87
N GLY A 288 -13.75 -10.05 -7.61
CA GLY A 288 -12.52 -10.26 -6.85
C GLY A 288 -12.69 -11.29 -5.73
N LEU A 289 -11.65 -12.10 -5.54
CA LEU A 289 -11.54 -13.04 -4.42
C LEU A 289 -10.09 -13.02 -3.93
N GLY A 290 -9.89 -13.00 -2.62
CA GLY A 290 -8.56 -13.03 -2.05
C GLY A 290 -8.49 -13.69 -0.69
N TYR A 291 -7.26 -14.03 -0.32
CA TYR A 291 -6.91 -14.58 0.98
C TYR A 291 -5.52 -14.10 1.38
N VAL A 292 -5.40 -13.66 2.63
CA VAL A 292 -4.14 -13.23 3.23
C VAL A 292 -3.94 -14.01 4.53
N TYR A 293 -2.73 -14.51 4.72
CA TYR A 293 -2.27 -15.16 5.94
C TYR A 293 -1.05 -14.42 6.49
N GLY A 294 -1.03 -14.17 7.78
CA GLY A 294 0.10 -13.63 8.51
C GLY A 294 0.44 -14.47 9.74
N ALA A 295 1.71 -14.61 10.03
CA ALA A 295 2.21 -15.20 11.26
C ALA A 295 3.26 -14.27 11.87
N ASN A 296 3.06 -13.90 13.13
CA ASN A 296 4.00 -13.13 13.94
C ASN A 296 4.55 -14.07 15.01
N GLU A 297 5.86 -14.28 15.07
CA GLU A 297 6.54 -15.03 16.10
C GLU A 297 7.34 -14.06 16.97
N TYR A 298 7.09 -14.10 18.28
CA TYR A 298 7.74 -13.24 19.27
C TYR A 298 8.64 -14.09 20.17
N ASP A 299 9.90 -13.72 20.30
CA ASP A 299 10.89 -14.40 21.14
C ASP A 299 11.26 -13.60 22.38
N SER A 300 10.69 -12.41 22.58
CA SER A 300 10.91 -11.56 23.73
C SER A 300 10.27 -12.09 25.01
N THR A 301 10.69 -11.57 26.16
CA THR A 301 10.05 -11.85 27.45
C THR A 301 8.68 -11.19 27.60
N TRP A 302 8.39 -10.19 26.78
CA TRP A 302 7.10 -9.51 26.72
C TRP A 302 5.99 -10.40 26.15
N ALA A 303 6.25 -11.04 25.01
CA ALA A 303 5.36 -11.99 24.39
C ALA A 303 6.18 -13.17 23.83
N GLN A 304 5.72 -14.39 24.05
CA GLN A 304 6.35 -15.59 23.51
C GLN A 304 5.29 -16.44 22.83
N GLY A 305 5.58 -16.87 21.63
CA GLY A 305 4.71 -17.72 20.83
C GLY A 305 4.24 -17.04 19.55
N ASP A 306 3.23 -17.61 18.96
CA ASP A 306 2.75 -17.21 17.65
C ASP A 306 1.43 -16.46 17.75
N VAL A 307 1.28 -15.42 16.93
CA VAL A 307 -0.02 -14.83 16.55
C VAL A 307 -0.24 -15.08 15.07
N LYS A 308 -1.40 -15.61 14.70
CA LYS A 308 -1.76 -15.89 13.30
C LYS A 308 -2.99 -15.11 12.91
N VAL A 309 -2.92 -14.48 11.75
CA VAL A 309 -4.02 -13.73 11.17
C VAL A 309 -4.41 -14.40 9.84
N ASN A 310 -5.70 -14.66 9.66
CA ASN A 310 -6.25 -15.18 8.41
C ASN A 310 -7.37 -14.26 7.95
N THR A 311 -7.29 -13.75 6.73
CA THR A 311 -8.34 -12.91 6.14
C THR A 311 -8.74 -13.46 4.79
N GLY A 312 -10.00 -13.83 4.63
CA GLY A 312 -10.62 -14.10 3.33
C GLY A 312 -11.51 -12.93 2.92
N TYR A 313 -11.46 -12.52 1.66
CA TYR A 313 -12.29 -11.42 1.16
C TYR A 313 -12.83 -11.70 -0.23
N ALA A 314 -13.98 -11.08 -0.53
CA ALA A 314 -14.61 -11.12 -1.84
C ALA A 314 -15.18 -9.76 -2.19
N SER A 315 -15.21 -9.44 -3.48
CA SER A 315 -15.70 -8.17 -3.96
C SER A 315 -16.34 -8.28 -5.34
N TYR A 316 -17.20 -7.31 -5.66
CA TYR A 316 -17.78 -7.18 -6.99
C TYR A 316 -17.95 -5.70 -7.34
N GLU A 317 -17.57 -5.33 -8.56
CA GLU A 317 -17.73 -3.98 -9.10
C GLU A 317 -18.84 -3.93 -10.14
N PHE A 318 -19.81 -3.04 -9.93
CA PHE A 318 -20.80 -2.63 -10.92
C PHE A 318 -20.29 -1.37 -11.61
N GLN A 319 -19.82 -1.50 -12.85
CA GLN A 319 -19.27 -0.40 -13.63
C GLN A 319 -20.35 0.38 -14.39
N ASN A 320 -20.09 1.67 -14.64
CA ASN A 320 -20.93 2.57 -15.43
C ASN A 320 -22.39 2.58 -14.95
N VAL A 321 -22.57 2.69 -13.63
CA VAL A 321 -23.89 2.70 -12.98
C VAL A 321 -24.70 3.89 -13.50
N LEU A 322 -25.98 3.69 -13.76
CA LEU A 322 -26.87 4.68 -14.39
C LEU A 322 -26.40 5.17 -15.76
N GLU A 323 -25.59 4.39 -16.48
CA GLU A 323 -24.98 4.75 -17.78
C GLU A 323 -24.02 5.95 -17.66
N VAL A 324 -23.55 6.28 -16.45
CA VAL A 324 -22.52 7.29 -16.20
C VAL A 324 -21.16 6.62 -16.28
N GLU A 325 -20.34 7.06 -17.23
CA GLU A 325 -18.97 6.57 -17.39
C GLU A 325 -18.17 6.83 -16.10
N ASP A 326 -17.32 5.89 -15.71
CA ASP A 326 -16.44 5.94 -14.53
C ASP A 326 -17.18 6.07 -13.16
N PHE A 327 -18.52 5.92 -13.15
CA PHE A 327 -19.25 5.75 -11.91
C PHE A 327 -19.45 4.26 -11.61
N SER A 328 -18.87 3.79 -10.51
CA SER A 328 -18.95 2.41 -10.04
C SER A 328 -19.59 2.29 -8.67
N ILE A 329 -20.23 1.14 -8.43
CA ILE A 329 -20.61 0.68 -7.09
C ILE A 329 -19.81 -0.59 -6.81
N LEU A 330 -19.00 -0.57 -5.75
CA LEU A 330 -18.24 -1.72 -5.30
C LEU A 330 -18.92 -2.33 -4.07
N LEU A 331 -19.08 -3.64 -4.09
CA LEU A 331 -19.46 -4.42 -2.92
C LEU A 331 -18.23 -5.18 -2.45
N GLY A 332 -17.96 -5.16 -1.16
CA GLY A 332 -16.87 -5.92 -0.55
C GLY A 332 -17.34 -6.60 0.73
N THR A 333 -16.74 -7.72 1.04
CA THR A 333 -16.89 -8.42 2.32
C THR A 333 -15.60 -9.13 2.68
N TYR A 334 -15.32 -9.23 3.97
CA TYR A 334 -14.18 -9.98 4.48
C TYR A 334 -14.57 -10.74 5.75
N TYR A 335 -13.76 -11.73 6.08
CA TYR A 335 -13.77 -12.41 7.36
C TYR A 335 -12.31 -12.64 7.80
N THR A 336 -11.99 -12.17 9.00
CA THR A 336 -10.66 -12.28 9.61
C THR A 336 -10.76 -13.10 10.88
N THR A 337 -9.78 -13.98 11.11
CA THR A 337 -9.58 -14.65 12.39
C THR A 337 -8.18 -14.35 12.92
N VAL A 338 -8.07 -14.08 14.22
CA VAL A 338 -6.81 -13.92 14.93
C VAL A 338 -6.67 -15.04 15.94
N GLU A 339 -5.65 -15.90 15.76
CA GLU A 339 -5.27 -16.95 16.70
C GLU A 339 -4.06 -16.49 17.52
N ASN A 340 -4.21 -16.44 18.83
CA ASN A 340 -3.16 -16.01 19.74
C ASN A 340 -2.69 -17.18 20.62
N LYS A 341 -1.41 -17.54 20.52
CA LYS A 341 -0.78 -18.54 21.39
C LYS A 341 0.07 -17.95 22.50
N THR A 342 0.18 -16.65 22.54
CA THR A 342 1.05 -15.98 23.51
C THR A 342 0.44 -15.93 24.91
N ASN A 343 -0.89 -15.92 25.03
CA ASN A 343 -1.70 -15.93 26.28
C ASN A 343 -1.37 -14.87 27.36
N ASN A 344 -0.40 -14.00 27.13
CA ASN A 344 0.13 -13.10 28.14
C ASN A 344 -0.09 -11.62 27.82
N VAL A 345 -0.55 -11.29 26.62
CA VAL A 345 -0.71 -9.90 26.16
C VAL A 345 -2.13 -9.71 25.63
N SER A 346 -2.90 -8.84 26.28
CA SER A 346 -4.30 -8.58 25.93
C SER A 346 -4.48 -7.97 24.52
N ALA A 347 -3.45 -7.34 23.98
CA ALA A 347 -3.45 -6.80 22.61
C ALA A 347 -3.55 -7.89 21.52
N PHE A 348 -3.23 -9.13 21.85
CA PHE A 348 -3.32 -10.28 20.97
C PHE A 348 -4.48 -11.21 21.34
N SER A 349 -5.58 -10.68 21.83
CA SER A 349 -6.79 -11.48 22.08
C SER A 349 -7.23 -12.19 20.80
N GLU A 350 -7.69 -13.44 20.96
CA GLU A 350 -8.41 -14.11 19.87
C GLU A 350 -9.61 -13.25 19.49
N ASP A 351 -9.78 -12.99 18.19
CA ASP A 351 -10.87 -12.18 17.66
C ASP A 351 -11.29 -12.70 16.29
N ASP A 352 -12.60 -12.72 16.08
CA ASP A 352 -13.20 -12.95 14.78
C ASP A 352 -13.84 -11.63 14.31
N ASP A 353 -13.53 -11.21 13.08
CA ASP A 353 -14.00 -9.97 12.52
C ASP A 353 -14.65 -10.21 11.16
N PHE A 354 -15.87 -9.73 11.00
CA PHE A 354 -16.61 -9.76 9.75
C PHE A 354 -16.98 -8.35 9.31
N GLY A 355 -16.76 -8.02 8.05
CA GLY A 355 -17.17 -6.75 7.49
C GLY A 355 -17.81 -6.86 6.12
N ALA A 356 -18.68 -5.89 5.84
CA ALA A 356 -19.26 -5.66 4.54
C ALA A 356 -19.26 -4.17 4.20
N ARG A 357 -18.92 -3.83 2.97
CA ARG A 357 -18.86 -2.45 2.47
C ARG A 357 -19.61 -2.28 1.17
N VAL A 358 -20.34 -1.18 1.07
CA VAL A 358 -20.80 -0.64 -0.21
C VAL A 358 -20.02 0.65 -0.44
N ARG A 359 -19.23 0.70 -1.51
CA ARG A 359 -18.49 1.92 -1.93
C ARG A 359 -19.15 2.49 -3.18
N LEU A 360 -19.51 3.76 -3.13
CA LEU A 360 -19.78 4.56 -4.32
C LEU A 360 -18.45 5.18 -4.76
N TYR A 361 -18.07 4.96 -6.01
CA TYR A 361 -16.82 5.45 -6.57
C TYR A 361 -17.09 6.18 -7.89
N TYR A 362 -16.57 7.38 -8.03
CA TYR A 362 -16.64 8.15 -9.26
C TYR A 362 -15.30 8.78 -9.57
N GLU A 363 -14.80 8.56 -10.79
CA GLU A 363 -13.57 9.20 -11.29
C GLU A 363 -13.94 10.31 -12.29
N PHE A 364 -13.24 11.47 -12.25
CA PHE A 364 -13.54 12.63 -13.09
C PHE A 364 -12.30 13.37 -13.58
#